data_2bd045f4e7c2b48df234297857d4b79c
#
_entry.id   2bd045f4e7c2b48df234297857d4b79c
#
_cell.length_a   1.000
_cell.length_b   1.000
_cell.length_c   1.000
_cell.angle_alpha   90.00
_cell.angle_beta   90.00
_cell.angle_gamma   90.00
#
_symmetry.space_group_name_H-M   'P 1'
#
loop_
_entity.id
_entity.type
_entity.pdbx_description
1 polymer ?
#
loop_
_entity_poly.entity_id
_entity_poly.type
_entity_poly.pdbx_seq_one_letter_code
_entity_poly.pdbx_strand_id
1 'polypeptide(L)'
;MKTIIITLSLFLASVIGYNLQAQINIEIRNDIELKIEELQKQKSKVEKLEKDKLREEVEEINERLESNEITATEADNLKKKAAEKRALNIQNQMNIIDENIALLKRNAKDVEVKDGEEKQEIDSYYTSLEFLKYDEGDEINENYDSIPKKTYSDAFVAFGFNHSLIDNVSLSDSPYQLGGSRFFEIGFGWQTMLNKGGSVRLNYAFSVQMNGLKAKDNMYFVEDEDQTVLEEYQYKLDKAKLNVYNLVIPLHFEFGKSSINYGSDCAYYDVDHFKVGLGGYAGVNLGVMQKLKYEKNGENTKGKIKEDYNIEKFIYGLSGYIGYGDWTLYAKYDLNTLFKDNPVEQHNVSLGVRLTL
;
A
#
# COMPACT_ATOMS: atom_id res chain seq x y z
N MET A 1 -6.33 26.67 26.37
CA MET A 1 -5.84 26.27 25.05
C MET A 1 -5.78 24.75 24.86
N LYS A 2 -5.14 23.95 25.74
CA LYS A 2 -5.08 22.48 25.60
C LYS A 2 -6.46 21.80 25.48
N THR A 3 -7.44 22.21 26.25
CA THR A 3 -8.81 21.65 26.22
C THR A 3 -9.54 21.94 24.90
N ILE A 4 -9.34 23.12 24.31
CA ILE A 4 -9.94 23.51 23.03
C ILE A 4 -9.33 22.71 21.87
N ILE A 5 -8.04 22.43 21.93
CA ILE A 5 -7.34 21.62 20.91
C ILE A 5 -7.83 20.16 20.96
N ILE A 6 -8.01 19.61 22.17
CA ILE A 6 -8.51 18.23 22.35
C ILE A 6 -9.96 18.12 21.88
N THR A 7 -10.83 19.08 22.19
CA THR A 7 -12.22 19.06 21.72
C THR A 7 -12.32 19.26 20.20
N LEU A 8 -11.47 20.10 19.61
CA LEU A 8 -11.44 20.31 18.16
C LEU A 8 -10.90 19.07 17.42
N SER A 9 -9.90 18.38 17.98
CA SER A 9 -9.39 17.14 17.40
C SER A 9 -10.38 15.98 17.49
N LEU A 10 -11.14 15.87 18.58
CA LEU A 10 -12.23 14.88 18.73
C LEU A 10 -13.40 15.19 17.78
N PHE A 11 -13.74 16.46 17.60
CA PHE A 11 -14.78 16.87 16.66
C PHE A 11 -14.34 16.61 15.20
N LEU A 12 -13.09 16.93 14.85
CA LEU A 12 -12.55 16.63 13.52
C LEU A 12 -12.51 15.12 13.26
N ALA A 13 -12.12 14.32 14.26
CA ALA A 13 -12.12 12.86 14.16
C ALA A 13 -13.53 12.29 13.97
N SER A 14 -14.55 12.85 14.62
CA SER A 14 -15.94 12.43 14.44
C SER A 14 -16.48 12.80 13.05
N VAL A 15 -16.18 14.00 12.55
CA VAL A 15 -16.60 14.44 11.20
C VAL A 15 -15.90 13.61 10.09
N ILE A 16 -14.63 13.27 10.28
CA ILE A 16 -13.90 12.39 9.36
C ILE A 16 -14.49 10.99 9.42
N GLY A 17 -14.80 10.47 10.59
CA GLY A 17 -15.43 9.16 10.77
C GLY A 17 -16.79 9.07 10.07
N TYR A 18 -17.66 10.07 10.21
CA TYR A 18 -18.97 10.13 9.53
C TYR A 18 -18.87 10.18 8.00
N ASN A 19 -17.93 10.97 7.47
CA ASN A 19 -17.70 11.03 6.02
C ASN A 19 -17.11 9.73 5.46
N LEU A 20 -16.22 9.09 6.22
CA LEU A 20 -15.63 7.79 5.82
C LEU A 20 -16.73 6.70 5.77
N GLN A 21 -17.63 6.68 6.76
CA GLN A 21 -18.72 5.71 6.84
C GLN A 21 -19.72 5.88 5.69
N ALA A 22 -20.07 7.11 5.34
CA ALA A 22 -20.95 7.40 4.21
C ALA A 22 -20.32 7.00 2.86
N GLN A 23 -19.02 7.22 2.69
CA GLN A 23 -18.28 6.78 1.50
C GLN A 23 -18.19 5.26 1.39
N ILE A 24 -17.91 4.55 2.49
CA ILE A 24 -17.86 3.09 2.53
C ILE A 24 -19.22 2.49 2.13
N ASN A 25 -20.32 3.02 2.62
CA ASN A 25 -21.66 2.53 2.29
C ASN A 25 -22.02 2.73 0.81
N ILE A 26 -21.61 3.86 0.20
CA ILE A 26 -21.82 4.13 -1.22
C ILE A 26 -20.95 3.15 -2.06
N GLU A 27 -19.74 2.90 -1.64
CA GLU A 27 -18.79 2.02 -2.32
C GLU A 27 -19.27 0.56 -2.29
N ILE A 28 -19.71 0.04 -1.14
CA ILE A 28 -20.28 -1.31 -0.99
C ILE A 28 -21.52 -1.47 -1.89
N ARG A 29 -22.38 -0.47 -1.97
CA ARG A 29 -23.57 -0.52 -2.83
C ARG A 29 -23.19 -0.58 -4.32
N ASN A 30 -22.22 0.22 -4.74
CA ASN A 30 -21.72 0.20 -6.11
C ASN A 30 -21.08 -1.16 -6.47
N ASP A 31 -20.31 -1.74 -5.55
CA ASP A 31 -19.69 -3.06 -5.76
C ASP A 31 -20.75 -4.17 -5.88
N ILE A 32 -21.83 -4.11 -5.08
CA ILE A 32 -22.96 -5.03 -5.20
C ILE A 32 -23.68 -4.88 -6.55
N GLU A 33 -23.91 -3.66 -7.02
CA GLU A 33 -24.55 -3.40 -8.32
C GLU A 33 -23.69 -3.94 -9.48
N LEU A 34 -22.38 -3.70 -9.44
CA LEU A 34 -21.43 -4.22 -10.42
C LEU A 34 -21.42 -5.76 -10.42
N LYS A 35 -21.48 -6.39 -9.25
CA LYS A 35 -21.50 -7.84 -9.15
C LYS A 35 -22.81 -8.44 -9.68
N ILE A 36 -23.94 -7.79 -9.44
CA ILE A 36 -25.23 -8.18 -10.02
C ILE A 36 -25.18 -8.11 -11.55
N GLU A 37 -24.58 -7.04 -12.11
CA GLU A 37 -24.42 -6.88 -13.56
C GLU A 37 -23.52 -7.99 -14.15
N GLU A 38 -22.43 -8.34 -13.47
CA GLU A 38 -21.55 -9.43 -13.86
C GLU A 38 -22.30 -10.78 -13.86
N LEU A 39 -23.03 -11.10 -12.80
CA LEU A 39 -23.85 -12.31 -12.71
C LEU A 39 -24.93 -12.36 -13.82
N GLN A 40 -25.52 -11.24 -14.19
CA GLN A 40 -26.48 -11.18 -15.31
C GLN A 40 -25.79 -11.46 -16.66
N LYS A 41 -24.56 -10.98 -16.87
CA LYS A 41 -23.77 -11.31 -18.05
C LYS A 41 -23.38 -12.80 -18.08
N GLN A 42 -23.11 -13.41 -16.94
CA GLN A 42 -22.82 -14.85 -16.85
C GLN A 42 -23.98 -15.72 -17.32
N LYS A 43 -25.24 -15.34 -17.09
CA LYS A 43 -26.40 -16.10 -17.60
C LYS A 43 -26.34 -16.31 -19.11
N SER A 44 -26.06 -15.24 -19.89
CA SER A 44 -25.99 -15.34 -21.34
C SER A 44 -24.82 -16.20 -21.82
N LYS A 45 -23.71 -16.17 -21.09
CA LYS A 45 -22.53 -16.99 -21.37
C LYS A 45 -22.80 -18.48 -21.11
N VAL A 46 -23.42 -18.80 -19.97
CA VAL A 46 -23.82 -20.17 -19.62
C VAL A 46 -24.71 -20.78 -20.69
N GLU A 47 -25.75 -20.06 -21.13
CA GLU A 47 -26.66 -20.54 -22.15
C GLU A 47 -25.93 -20.81 -23.48
N LYS A 48 -25.04 -19.91 -23.88
CA LYS A 48 -24.24 -20.04 -25.10
C LYS A 48 -23.32 -21.25 -25.01
N LEU A 49 -22.57 -21.38 -23.91
CA LEU A 49 -21.59 -22.45 -23.68
C LEU A 49 -22.26 -23.84 -23.72
N GLU A 50 -23.39 -24.03 -23.03
CA GLU A 50 -24.08 -25.31 -23.02
C GLU A 50 -24.71 -25.64 -24.38
N LYS A 51 -25.14 -24.64 -25.16
CA LYS A 51 -25.57 -24.83 -26.55
C LYS A 51 -24.40 -25.21 -27.48
N ASP A 52 -23.24 -24.62 -27.31
CA ASP A 52 -22.05 -24.96 -28.10
C ASP A 52 -21.59 -26.40 -27.77
N LYS A 53 -21.55 -26.78 -26.49
CA LYS A 53 -21.28 -28.18 -26.07
C LYS A 53 -22.32 -29.16 -26.62
N LEU A 54 -23.60 -28.79 -26.68
CA LEU A 54 -24.62 -29.66 -27.31
C LEU A 54 -24.34 -29.86 -28.79
N ARG A 55 -23.90 -28.77 -29.49
CA ARG A 55 -23.57 -28.89 -30.93
C ARG A 55 -22.42 -29.85 -31.13
N GLU A 56 -21.36 -29.77 -30.37
CA GLU A 56 -20.19 -30.65 -30.43
C GLU A 56 -20.60 -32.11 -30.16
N GLU A 57 -21.37 -32.38 -29.11
CA GLU A 57 -21.89 -33.75 -28.81
C GLU A 57 -22.77 -34.28 -29.93
N VAL A 58 -23.58 -33.45 -30.56
CA VAL A 58 -24.42 -33.86 -31.71
C VAL A 58 -23.59 -34.11 -32.95
N GLU A 59 -22.56 -33.35 -33.22
CA GLU A 59 -21.61 -33.57 -34.32
C GLU A 59 -20.86 -34.92 -34.14
N GLU A 60 -20.33 -35.17 -32.97
CA GLU A 60 -19.69 -36.46 -32.62
C GLU A 60 -20.64 -37.67 -32.82
N ILE A 61 -21.91 -37.56 -32.39
CA ILE A 61 -22.89 -38.60 -32.59
C ILE A 61 -23.20 -38.81 -34.09
N ASN A 62 -23.21 -37.73 -34.90
CA ASN A 62 -23.40 -37.85 -36.33
C ASN A 62 -22.22 -38.54 -37.02
N GLU A 63 -21.01 -38.24 -36.69
CA GLU A 63 -19.80 -38.91 -37.20
C GLU A 63 -19.82 -40.39 -36.91
N ARG A 64 -20.21 -40.79 -35.70
CA ARG A 64 -20.36 -42.20 -35.33
C ARG A 64 -21.50 -42.91 -36.07
N LEU A 65 -22.57 -42.21 -36.44
CA LEU A 65 -23.62 -42.71 -37.27
C LEU A 65 -23.15 -42.90 -38.73
N GLU A 66 -22.45 -41.94 -39.27
CA GLU A 66 -21.89 -41.99 -40.63
C GLU A 66 -20.84 -43.08 -40.81
N SER A 67 -20.04 -43.35 -39.76
CA SER A 67 -19.08 -44.43 -39.72
C SER A 67 -19.72 -45.83 -39.49
N ASN A 68 -21.06 -45.91 -39.33
CA ASN A 68 -21.83 -47.11 -38.99
C ASN A 68 -21.45 -47.76 -37.64
N GLU A 69 -20.88 -46.99 -36.70
CA GLU A 69 -20.58 -47.46 -35.37
C GLU A 69 -21.86 -47.59 -34.51
N ILE A 70 -22.88 -46.80 -34.81
CA ILE A 70 -24.17 -46.81 -34.11
C ILE A 70 -25.33 -46.80 -35.12
N THR A 71 -26.47 -47.30 -34.68
CA THR A 71 -27.71 -47.29 -35.49
C THR A 71 -28.42 -45.94 -35.40
N ALA A 72 -29.30 -45.63 -36.39
CA ALA A 72 -30.07 -44.38 -36.39
C ALA A 72 -30.92 -44.22 -35.09
N THR A 73 -31.51 -45.32 -34.60
CA THR A 73 -32.29 -45.30 -33.36
C THR A 73 -31.43 -45.01 -32.12
N GLU A 74 -30.22 -45.54 -32.07
CA GLU A 74 -29.26 -45.22 -31.01
C GLU A 74 -28.79 -43.77 -31.09
N ALA A 75 -28.49 -43.24 -32.27
CA ALA A 75 -28.13 -41.87 -32.48
C ALA A 75 -29.22 -40.89 -32.00
N ASP A 76 -30.49 -41.14 -32.34
CA ASP A 76 -31.61 -40.32 -31.87
C ASP A 76 -31.76 -40.34 -30.34
N ASN A 77 -31.57 -41.51 -29.71
CA ASN A 77 -31.62 -41.66 -28.25
C ASN A 77 -30.46 -40.90 -27.58
N LEU A 78 -29.27 -40.96 -28.15
CA LEU A 78 -28.08 -40.26 -27.62
C LEU A 78 -28.26 -38.73 -27.75
N LYS A 79 -28.71 -38.22 -28.91
CA LYS A 79 -29.01 -36.80 -29.10
C LYS A 79 -30.04 -36.28 -28.12
N LYS A 80 -31.11 -37.05 -27.89
CA LYS A 80 -32.17 -36.71 -26.94
C LYS A 80 -31.58 -36.60 -25.50
N LYS A 81 -30.80 -37.59 -25.07
CA LYS A 81 -30.14 -37.58 -23.75
C LYS A 81 -29.17 -36.42 -23.60
N ALA A 82 -28.39 -36.11 -24.62
CA ALA A 82 -27.49 -34.95 -24.64
C ALA A 82 -28.28 -33.64 -24.47
N ALA A 83 -29.37 -33.46 -25.22
CA ALA A 83 -30.21 -32.28 -25.10
C ALA A 83 -30.87 -32.13 -23.73
N GLU A 84 -31.41 -33.23 -23.17
CA GLU A 84 -31.99 -33.25 -21.80
C GLU A 84 -30.93 -32.89 -20.74
N LYS A 85 -29.72 -33.45 -20.83
CA LYS A 85 -28.60 -33.16 -19.92
C LYS A 85 -28.20 -31.69 -19.98
N ARG A 86 -28.04 -31.13 -21.19
CA ARG A 86 -27.65 -29.70 -21.36
C ARG A 86 -28.75 -28.76 -20.89
N ALA A 87 -30.03 -29.05 -21.18
CA ALA A 87 -31.16 -28.28 -20.68
C ALA A 87 -31.19 -28.23 -19.15
N LEU A 88 -30.99 -29.39 -18.49
CA LEU A 88 -30.91 -29.46 -17.02
C LEU A 88 -29.74 -28.68 -16.46
N ASN A 89 -28.58 -28.76 -17.09
CA ASN A 89 -27.39 -27.96 -16.70
C ASN A 89 -27.68 -26.46 -16.78
N ILE A 90 -28.26 -25.99 -17.89
CA ILE A 90 -28.65 -24.58 -18.05
C ILE A 90 -29.59 -24.16 -16.91
N GLN A 91 -30.65 -24.94 -16.69
CA GLN A 91 -31.65 -24.64 -15.66
C GLN A 91 -31.03 -24.57 -14.25
N ASN A 92 -30.19 -25.53 -13.88
CA ASN A 92 -29.54 -25.55 -12.58
C ASN A 92 -28.61 -24.35 -12.37
N GLN A 93 -27.81 -24.02 -13.38
CA GLN A 93 -26.89 -22.89 -13.32
C GLN A 93 -27.64 -21.55 -13.27
N MET A 94 -28.71 -21.40 -14.06
CA MET A 94 -29.58 -20.22 -14.01
C MET A 94 -30.20 -20.03 -12.63
N ASN A 95 -30.68 -21.09 -12.00
CA ASN A 95 -31.25 -21.04 -10.65
C ASN A 95 -30.22 -20.59 -9.63
N ILE A 96 -29.00 -21.13 -9.68
CA ILE A 96 -27.91 -20.75 -8.79
C ILE A 96 -27.59 -19.24 -8.96
N ILE A 97 -27.46 -18.76 -10.18
CA ILE A 97 -27.19 -17.33 -10.45
C ILE A 97 -28.35 -16.46 -9.95
N ASP A 98 -29.61 -16.88 -10.14
CA ASP A 98 -30.78 -16.13 -9.68
C ASP A 98 -30.87 -16.04 -8.15
N GLU A 99 -30.58 -17.13 -7.45
CA GLU A 99 -30.51 -17.14 -5.99
C GLU A 99 -29.42 -16.22 -5.46
N ASN A 100 -28.26 -16.18 -6.13
CA ASN A 100 -27.17 -15.29 -5.78
C ASN A 100 -27.51 -13.81 -6.00
N ILE A 101 -28.14 -13.47 -7.13
CA ILE A 101 -28.63 -12.12 -7.37
C ILE A 101 -29.69 -11.73 -6.32
N ALA A 102 -30.58 -12.65 -5.93
CA ALA A 102 -31.58 -12.40 -4.91
C ALA A 102 -30.96 -12.16 -3.53
N LEU A 103 -29.90 -12.92 -3.19
CA LEU A 103 -29.13 -12.76 -1.97
C LEU A 103 -28.43 -11.39 -1.94
N LEU A 104 -27.73 -11.01 -3.01
CA LEU A 104 -27.07 -9.70 -3.16
C LEU A 104 -28.05 -8.54 -2.99
N LYS A 105 -29.22 -8.62 -3.64
CA LYS A 105 -30.27 -7.59 -3.54
C LYS A 105 -30.87 -7.48 -2.14
N ARG A 106 -30.99 -8.58 -1.41
CA ARG A 106 -31.48 -8.59 -0.02
C ARG A 106 -30.49 -7.91 0.90
N ASN A 107 -29.23 -8.31 0.83
CA ASN A 107 -28.17 -7.77 1.68
C ASN A 107 -27.85 -6.30 1.36
N ALA A 108 -28.02 -5.87 0.10
CA ALA A 108 -27.90 -4.46 -0.27
C ALA A 108 -28.93 -3.53 0.43
N LYS A 109 -30.07 -4.08 0.88
CA LYS A 109 -31.08 -3.32 1.62
C LYS A 109 -30.76 -3.21 3.11
N ASP A 110 -30.00 -4.17 3.65
CA ASP A 110 -29.68 -4.25 5.08
C ASP A 110 -28.37 -3.50 5.44
N VAL A 111 -27.71 -2.85 4.45
CA VAL A 111 -26.54 -1.98 4.66
C VAL A 111 -26.94 -0.62 5.25
N GLU A 112 -27.78 -0.62 6.31
CA GLU A 112 -27.85 0.43 7.32
C GLU A 112 -27.01 -0.05 8.51
N VAL A 113 -25.72 0.31 8.49
CA VAL A 113 -24.73 -0.15 9.46
C VAL A 113 -25.12 0.24 10.87
N LYS A 114 -25.46 -0.76 11.70
CA LYS A 114 -25.45 -0.66 13.16
C LYS A 114 -24.06 -1.00 13.68
N ASP A 115 -23.57 -0.19 14.59
CA ASP A 115 -22.24 -0.29 15.18
C ASP A 115 -21.86 -1.73 15.61
N GLY A 116 -20.76 -2.25 15.07
CA GLY A 116 -19.83 -3.16 15.74
C GLY A 116 -19.94 -4.66 15.44
N GLU A 117 -21.07 -5.24 15.01
CA GLU A 117 -21.22 -6.71 14.90
C GLU A 117 -21.31 -7.26 13.44
N GLU A 118 -21.53 -6.42 12.46
CA GLU A 118 -21.85 -6.85 11.07
C GLU A 118 -20.63 -7.15 10.16
N LYS A 119 -19.42 -6.87 10.63
CA LYS A 119 -18.20 -7.12 9.84
C LYS A 119 -17.98 -8.60 9.51
N GLN A 120 -18.45 -9.49 10.36
CA GLN A 120 -18.31 -10.95 10.19
C GLN A 120 -19.29 -11.53 9.14
N GLU A 121 -20.48 -10.95 8.99
CA GLU A 121 -21.47 -11.40 7.99
C GLU A 121 -21.10 -10.97 6.58
N ILE A 122 -20.55 -9.76 6.40
CA ILE A 122 -20.07 -9.24 5.11
C ILE A 122 -18.89 -10.08 4.60
N ASP A 123 -17.96 -10.44 5.48
CA ASP A 123 -16.79 -11.29 5.14
C ASP A 123 -17.23 -12.73 4.77
N SER A 124 -18.22 -13.28 5.46
CA SER A 124 -18.84 -14.59 5.13
C SER A 124 -19.53 -14.55 3.77
N TYR A 125 -20.13 -13.44 3.42
CA TYR A 125 -20.85 -13.20 2.19
C TYR A 125 -19.92 -13.16 0.96
N TYR A 126 -18.83 -12.39 1.02
CA TYR A 126 -17.82 -12.40 -0.04
C TYR A 126 -17.16 -13.77 -0.24
N THR A 127 -17.01 -14.54 0.83
CA THR A 127 -16.48 -15.92 0.77
C THR A 127 -17.44 -16.86 0.03
N SER A 128 -18.76 -16.71 0.19
CA SER A 128 -19.74 -17.53 -0.52
C SER A 128 -19.84 -17.22 -2.01
N LEU A 129 -19.52 -15.97 -2.40
CA LEU A 129 -19.46 -15.56 -3.82
C LEU A 129 -18.21 -16.09 -4.54
N GLU A 130 -17.10 -16.24 -3.84
CA GLU A 130 -15.89 -16.87 -4.40
C GLU A 130 -16.11 -18.33 -4.79
N PHE A 131 -16.99 -19.05 -4.06
CA PHE A 131 -17.32 -20.44 -4.36
C PHE A 131 -18.13 -20.62 -5.66
N LEU A 132 -18.67 -19.53 -6.21
CA LEU A 132 -19.56 -19.55 -7.38
C LEU A 132 -18.85 -19.12 -8.68
N LYS A 133 -17.53 -19.13 -8.72
CA LYS A 133 -16.80 -18.99 -9.98
C LYS A 133 -17.07 -20.21 -10.84
N TYR A 134 -17.89 -20.02 -11.86
CA TYR A 134 -18.14 -21.00 -12.90
C TYR A 134 -16.84 -21.21 -13.68
N ASP A 135 -16.35 -22.45 -13.63
CA ASP A 135 -15.23 -22.90 -14.43
C ASP A 135 -15.68 -22.95 -15.89
N GLU A 136 -15.41 -21.90 -16.67
CA GLU A 136 -15.47 -21.99 -18.13
C GLU A 136 -14.39 -23.00 -18.51
N GLY A 137 -14.80 -24.15 -19.06
CA GLY A 137 -13.92 -25.28 -19.39
C GLY A 137 -12.85 -24.98 -20.41
N ASP A 138 -11.96 -24.08 -20.08
CA ASP A 138 -10.58 -24.09 -20.54
C ASP A 138 -9.86 -25.19 -19.76
N GLU A 139 -9.05 -25.97 -20.42
CA GLU A 139 -8.22 -27.02 -19.83
C GLU A 139 -7.71 -26.55 -18.48
N ILE A 140 -8.10 -27.26 -17.41
CA ILE A 140 -7.69 -26.97 -16.03
C ILE A 140 -6.16 -26.97 -16.05
N ASN A 141 -5.60 -25.76 -16.18
CA ASN A 141 -4.20 -25.55 -15.88
C ASN A 141 -4.13 -25.64 -14.36
N GLU A 142 -3.73 -26.79 -13.81
CA GLU A 142 -3.69 -27.12 -12.38
C GLU A 142 -2.89 -26.14 -11.51
N ASN A 143 -2.42 -25.02 -12.09
CA ASN A 143 -1.61 -23.98 -11.48
C ASN A 143 -2.34 -22.63 -11.31
N TYR A 144 -3.66 -22.55 -11.45
CA TYR A 144 -4.38 -21.31 -11.19
C TYR A 144 -4.53 -21.09 -9.69
N ASP A 145 -3.59 -20.39 -9.09
CA ASP A 145 -3.75 -19.82 -7.75
C ASP A 145 -4.82 -18.73 -7.81
N SER A 146 -6.09 -19.15 -7.64
CA SER A 146 -7.27 -18.26 -7.66
C SER A 146 -7.29 -17.29 -6.47
N ILE A 147 -6.40 -17.49 -5.50
CA ILE A 147 -6.27 -16.65 -4.31
C ILE A 147 -5.04 -15.74 -4.50
N PRO A 148 -5.20 -14.42 -4.51
CA PRO A 148 -4.06 -13.51 -4.65
C PRO A 148 -3.09 -13.68 -3.48
N LYS A 149 -1.80 -13.59 -3.78
CA LYS A 149 -0.76 -13.60 -2.74
C LYS A 149 -1.03 -12.47 -1.76
N LYS A 150 -0.92 -12.78 -0.45
CA LYS A 150 -1.15 -11.78 0.59
C LYS A 150 0.04 -10.85 0.81
N THR A 151 1.24 -11.27 0.44
CA THR A 151 2.47 -10.52 0.69
C THR A 151 3.23 -10.33 -0.61
N TYR A 152 3.58 -9.08 -0.88
CA TYR A 152 4.38 -8.64 -2.02
C TYR A 152 5.67 -8.01 -1.51
N SER A 153 6.73 -8.09 -2.29
CA SER A 153 8.00 -7.39 -1.99
C SER A 153 8.06 -6.12 -2.81
N ASP A 154 8.48 -5.02 -2.18
CA ASP A 154 8.62 -3.71 -2.78
C ASP A 154 9.98 -3.11 -2.47
N ALA A 155 10.51 -2.34 -3.40
CA ALA A 155 11.60 -1.41 -3.15
C ALA A 155 11.07 0.02 -3.16
N PHE A 156 11.73 0.91 -2.43
CA PHE A 156 11.35 2.32 -2.47
C PHE A 156 12.55 3.24 -2.35
N VAL A 157 12.36 4.44 -2.88
CA VAL A 157 13.30 5.55 -2.74
C VAL A 157 12.53 6.76 -2.24
N ALA A 158 13.09 7.47 -1.24
CA ALA A 158 12.51 8.71 -0.76
C ALA A 158 13.58 9.81 -0.68
N PHE A 159 13.19 11.03 -0.97
CA PHE A 159 14.07 12.19 -0.90
C PHE A 159 13.28 13.47 -0.62
N GLY A 160 13.94 14.43 -0.03
CA GLY A 160 13.30 15.70 0.30
C GLY A 160 14.15 16.58 1.20
N PHE A 161 13.47 17.45 1.91
CA PHE A 161 14.07 18.38 2.86
C PHE A 161 14.20 17.72 4.23
N ASN A 162 15.28 18.06 4.90
CA ASN A 162 15.56 17.67 6.27
C ASN A 162 15.78 18.91 7.12
N HIS A 163 15.39 18.87 8.37
CA HIS A 163 15.64 19.93 9.33
C HIS A 163 15.77 19.36 10.73
N SER A 164 16.34 20.12 11.65
CA SER A 164 16.31 19.83 13.07
C SER A 164 15.49 20.89 13.78
N LEU A 165 14.42 20.46 14.45
CA LEU A 165 13.64 21.32 15.34
C LEU A 165 14.38 21.43 16.65
N ILE A 166 14.63 22.65 17.08
CA ILE A 166 15.37 22.99 18.29
C ILE A 166 14.38 23.58 19.28
N ASP A 167 14.42 23.11 20.51
CA ASP A 167 13.51 23.58 21.53
C ASP A 167 13.61 25.09 21.75
N ASN A 168 12.47 25.77 21.76
CA ASN A 168 12.32 27.20 21.92
C ASN A 168 12.96 28.07 20.82
N VAL A 169 13.39 27.48 19.68
CA VAL A 169 13.92 28.19 18.52
C VAL A 169 12.95 28.10 17.36
N SER A 170 12.60 29.26 16.77
CA SER A 170 11.73 29.26 15.58
C SER A 170 12.48 28.74 14.34
N LEU A 171 11.75 28.25 13.33
CA LEU A 171 12.38 27.78 12.08
C LEU A 171 13.18 28.87 11.36
N SER A 172 12.79 30.14 11.48
CA SER A 172 13.51 31.28 10.91
C SER A 172 14.84 31.51 11.59
N ASP A 173 14.89 31.33 12.91
CA ASP A 173 16.05 31.58 13.77
C ASP A 173 16.96 30.36 13.92
N SER A 174 16.55 29.24 13.34
CA SER A 174 17.35 28.02 13.33
C SER A 174 18.72 28.25 12.68
N PRO A 175 19.79 27.71 13.27
CA PRO A 175 21.15 27.81 12.71
C PRO A 175 21.34 26.94 11.47
N TYR A 176 20.31 26.20 11.04
CA TYR A 176 20.34 25.31 9.89
C TYR A 176 19.63 25.90 8.67
N GLN A 177 20.21 25.69 7.50
CA GLN A 177 19.67 26.15 6.23
C GLN A 177 18.76 25.07 5.63
N LEU A 178 17.45 25.35 5.51
CA LEU A 178 16.45 24.40 4.97
C LEU A 178 16.79 23.97 3.53
N GLY A 179 17.11 24.91 2.64
CA GLY A 179 17.38 24.59 1.23
C GLY A 179 18.65 23.78 0.96
N GLY A 180 19.54 23.65 1.95
CA GLY A 180 20.78 22.87 1.89
C GLY A 180 20.71 21.55 2.63
N SER A 181 19.75 21.42 3.54
CA SER A 181 19.51 20.25 4.38
C SER A 181 18.53 19.32 3.68
N ARG A 182 18.95 18.10 3.41
CA ARG A 182 18.18 17.14 2.62
C ARG A 182 18.29 15.74 3.21
N PHE A 183 17.21 14.97 3.09
CA PHE A 183 17.27 13.54 3.34
C PHE A 183 17.22 12.75 2.03
N PHE A 184 17.74 11.54 2.12
CA PHE A 184 17.63 10.50 1.12
C PHE A 184 17.44 9.17 1.84
N GLU A 185 16.56 8.33 1.34
CA GLU A 185 16.28 7.01 1.91
C GLU A 185 16.07 6.03 0.78
N ILE A 186 16.66 4.85 0.90
CA ILE A 186 16.41 3.71 0.01
C ILE A 186 16.13 2.49 0.86
N GLY A 187 15.09 1.73 0.48
CA GLY A 187 14.67 0.57 1.24
C GLY A 187 14.11 -0.53 0.37
N PHE A 188 14.08 -1.71 0.97
CA PHE A 188 13.44 -2.90 0.44
C PHE A 188 12.62 -3.54 1.54
N GLY A 189 11.41 -3.97 1.21
CA GLY A 189 10.50 -4.51 2.18
C GLY A 189 9.35 -5.30 1.59
N TRP A 190 8.30 -5.42 2.38
CA TRP A 190 7.12 -6.21 2.06
C TRP A 190 5.87 -5.44 2.43
N GLN A 191 4.85 -5.65 1.61
CA GLN A 191 3.49 -5.23 1.87
C GLN A 191 2.63 -6.47 2.06
N THR A 192 1.98 -6.60 3.21
CA THR A 192 1.09 -7.72 3.54
C THR A 192 -0.35 -7.24 3.68
N MET A 193 -1.24 -7.85 2.93
CA MET A 193 -2.69 -7.59 3.01
C MET A 193 -3.24 -8.16 4.32
N LEU A 194 -3.84 -7.32 5.15
CA LEU A 194 -4.39 -7.72 6.45
C LEU A 194 -5.86 -8.15 6.36
N ASN A 195 -6.57 -7.70 5.32
CA ASN A 195 -7.94 -8.11 5.06
C ASN A 195 -8.09 -8.67 3.64
N LYS A 196 -9.19 -9.38 3.38
CA LYS A 196 -9.47 -10.03 2.10
C LYS A 196 -9.63 -9.06 0.93
N GLY A 197 -10.12 -7.86 1.20
CA GLY A 197 -10.27 -6.81 0.19
C GLY A 197 -9.00 -6.01 -0.09
N GLY A 198 -7.89 -6.27 0.63
CA GLY A 198 -6.61 -5.59 0.44
C GLY A 198 -6.59 -4.09 0.83
N SER A 199 -7.67 -3.58 1.42
CA SER A 199 -7.79 -2.16 1.78
C SER A 199 -7.01 -1.77 3.04
N VAL A 200 -6.63 -2.74 3.87
CA VAL A 200 -5.76 -2.56 5.04
C VAL A 200 -4.51 -3.39 4.84
N ARG A 201 -3.37 -2.74 4.86
CA ARG A 201 -2.07 -3.33 4.56
C ARG A 201 -1.05 -3.02 5.63
N LEU A 202 -0.11 -3.93 5.84
CA LEU A 202 1.07 -3.73 6.68
C LEU A 202 2.30 -3.64 5.80
N ASN A 203 2.96 -2.49 5.81
CA ASN A 203 4.22 -2.27 5.12
C ASN A 203 5.36 -2.30 6.12
N TYR A 204 6.37 -3.14 5.90
CA TYR A 204 7.56 -3.25 6.72
C TYR A 204 8.79 -3.47 5.86
N ALA A 205 9.89 -2.82 6.21
CA ALA A 205 11.07 -2.79 5.35
C ALA A 205 12.37 -2.69 6.16
N PHE A 206 13.48 -2.82 5.45
CA PHE A 206 14.78 -2.34 5.87
C PHE A 206 15.17 -1.18 4.97
N SER A 207 15.65 -0.09 5.54
CA SER A 207 16.09 1.04 4.74
C SER A 207 17.34 1.70 5.31
N VAL A 208 18.11 2.29 4.41
CA VAL A 208 19.24 3.16 4.74
C VAL A 208 18.81 4.60 4.52
N GLN A 209 18.91 5.39 5.58
CA GLN A 209 18.61 6.83 5.58
C GLN A 209 19.88 7.64 5.63
N MET A 210 19.93 8.72 4.89
CA MET A 210 20.93 9.78 5.00
C MET A 210 20.22 11.10 5.31
N ASN A 211 20.37 11.59 6.52
CA ASN A 211 19.82 12.86 6.97
C ASN A 211 20.95 13.90 7.00
N GLY A 212 20.80 14.96 6.24
CA GLY A 212 21.83 16.01 6.14
C GLY A 212 21.36 17.33 6.68
N LEU A 213 22.15 17.96 7.55
CA LEU A 213 21.94 19.29 8.09
C LEU A 213 23.04 20.23 7.60
N LYS A 214 22.65 21.34 6.99
CA LYS A 214 23.59 22.39 6.56
C LYS A 214 23.57 23.56 7.53
N ALA A 215 24.71 23.86 8.14
CA ALA A 215 24.84 25.03 8.98
C ALA A 215 24.81 26.37 8.16
N LYS A 216 24.32 27.44 8.80
CA LYS A 216 24.32 28.83 8.31
C LYS A 216 25.58 29.59 8.75
N ASP A 217 25.72 30.80 8.30
CA ASP A 217 26.56 31.85 8.86
C ASP A 217 28.05 31.49 9.09
N ASN A 218 28.65 30.79 8.13
CA ASN A 218 30.03 30.34 8.19
C ASN A 218 30.35 29.36 9.33
N MET A 219 29.29 28.73 9.91
CA MET A 219 29.42 27.82 11.04
C MET A 219 29.64 26.38 10.58
N TYR A 220 30.34 25.60 11.41
CA TYR A 220 30.53 24.16 11.21
C TYR A 220 30.34 23.41 12.54
N PHE A 221 30.11 22.10 12.48
CA PHE A 221 29.90 21.27 13.66
C PHE A 221 31.24 20.89 14.28
N VAL A 222 31.32 21.04 15.60
CA VAL A 222 32.49 20.68 16.41
C VAL A 222 32.02 19.82 17.58
N GLU A 223 32.72 18.72 17.80
CA GLU A 223 32.56 17.89 18.99
C GLU A 223 33.37 18.53 20.12
N ASP A 224 32.68 19.01 21.15
CA ASP A 224 33.27 19.62 22.34
C ASP A 224 32.90 18.77 23.56
N GLU A 225 33.84 17.93 23.99
CA GLU A 225 33.61 16.90 25.03
C GLU A 225 32.36 16.03 24.74
N ASP A 226 31.33 16.15 25.57
CA ASP A 226 30.09 15.37 25.46
C ASP A 226 28.99 16.10 24.63
N GLN A 227 29.33 17.23 23.98
CA GLN A 227 28.37 18.06 23.26
C GLN A 227 28.79 18.30 21.82
N THR A 228 27.83 18.57 20.95
CA THR A 228 28.09 19.06 19.61
C THR A 228 27.59 20.50 19.47
N VAL A 229 28.51 21.39 19.16
CA VAL A 229 28.28 22.83 19.03
C VAL A 229 28.55 23.31 17.61
N LEU A 230 28.09 24.50 17.30
CA LEU A 230 28.45 25.21 16.06
C LEU A 230 29.46 26.30 16.33
N GLU A 231 30.58 26.25 15.63
CA GLU A 231 31.64 27.26 15.72
C GLU A 231 31.87 27.94 14.37
N GLU A 232 32.40 29.16 14.38
CA GLU A 232 32.76 29.86 13.18
C GLU A 232 34.05 29.29 12.57
N TYR A 233 34.00 28.96 11.27
CA TYR A 233 35.16 28.40 10.57
C TYR A 233 36.13 29.48 10.15
N GLN A 234 37.42 29.22 10.27
CA GLN A 234 38.49 30.19 9.98
C GLN A 234 38.56 30.68 8.52
N TYR A 235 37.99 29.96 7.57
CA TYR A 235 37.92 30.31 6.16
C TYR A 235 36.46 30.48 5.73
N LYS A 236 36.23 31.15 4.62
CA LYS A 236 34.90 31.32 4.07
C LYS A 236 34.35 29.98 3.59
N LEU A 237 33.28 29.50 4.23
CA LEU A 237 32.58 28.25 3.90
C LEU A 237 31.54 28.47 2.78
N ASP A 238 31.66 27.70 1.69
CA ASP A 238 30.57 27.51 0.75
C ASP A 238 29.57 26.49 1.26
N LYS A 239 30.06 25.52 2.07
CA LYS A 239 29.24 24.45 2.58
C LYS A 239 29.83 23.83 3.84
N ALA A 240 29.01 23.74 4.88
CA ALA A 240 29.24 22.88 6.02
C ALA A 240 27.99 22.01 6.19
N LYS A 241 28.11 20.70 5.97
CA LYS A 241 26.99 19.79 6.02
C LYS A 241 27.34 18.54 6.82
N LEU A 242 26.61 18.35 7.90
CA LEU A 242 26.62 17.12 8.69
C LEU A 242 25.67 16.12 8.00
N ASN A 243 26.14 14.90 7.74
CA ASN A 243 25.34 13.81 7.21
C ASN A 243 25.36 12.65 8.20
N VAL A 244 24.17 12.28 8.65
CA VAL A 244 23.93 11.17 9.57
C VAL A 244 23.37 10.01 8.75
N TYR A 245 23.98 8.84 8.86
CA TYR A 245 23.57 7.62 8.16
C TYR A 245 22.98 6.64 9.14
N ASN A 246 21.78 6.16 8.87
CA ASN A 246 21.04 5.26 9.74
C ASN A 246 20.57 4.02 8.97
N LEU A 247 20.56 2.89 9.63
CA LEU A 247 19.85 1.70 9.20
C LEU A 247 18.57 1.62 10.03
N VAL A 248 17.41 1.58 9.40
CA VAL A 248 16.11 1.61 10.07
C VAL A 248 15.17 0.54 9.54
N ILE A 249 14.22 0.17 10.38
CA ILE A 249 13.10 -0.71 10.07
C ILE A 249 11.82 0.13 10.17
N PRO A 250 11.31 0.67 9.06
CA PRO A 250 10.01 1.31 9.04
C PRO A 250 8.89 0.26 9.09
N LEU A 251 7.81 0.61 9.80
CA LEU A 251 6.58 -0.16 9.91
C LEU A 251 5.39 0.78 9.78
N HIS A 252 4.50 0.53 8.78
CA HIS A 252 3.34 1.36 8.53
C HIS A 252 2.08 0.52 8.34
N PHE A 253 1.00 0.94 8.95
CA PHE A 253 -0.34 0.54 8.53
C PHE A 253 -0.76 1.45 7.38
N GLU A 254 -1.10 0.85 6.25
CA GLU A 254 -1.55 1.54 5.07
C GLU A 254 -3.03 1.26 4.83
N PHE A 255 -3.76 2.31 4.51
CA PHE A 255 -5.18 2.29 4.22
C PHE A 255 -5.39 2.87 2.82
N GLY A 256 -6.13 2.16 2.00
CA GLY A 256 -6.44 2.62 0.65
C GLY A 256 -7.26 1.58 -0.09
N LYS A 257 -7.93 2.03 -1.15
CA LYS A 257 -8.68 1.13 -2.02
C LYS A 257 -7.74 0.12 -2.65
N SER A 258 -8.22 -1.11 -2.85
CA SER A 258 -7.59 -2.09 -3.72
C SER A 258 -8.64 -2.86 -4.49
N SER A 259 -8.26 -3.44 -5.62
CA SER A 259 -9.07 -4.36 -6.40
C SER A 259 -8.29 -5.66 -6.65
N ILE A 260 -9.00 -6.76 -6.85
CA ILE A 260 -8.36 -8.02 -7.23
C ILE A 260 -8.43 -8.11 -8.74
N ASN A 261 -7.28 -8.17 -9.38
CA ASN A 261 -7.17 -8.39 -10.82
C ASN A 261 -6.73 -9.83 -11.08
N TYR A 262 -7.38 -10.47 -12.03
CA TYR A 262 -7.08 -11.84 -12.46
C TYR A 262 -6.25 -11.75 -13.74
N GLY A 263 -4.95 -12.00 -13.61
CA GLY A 263 -4.04 -12.11 -14.75
C GLY A 263 -4.08 -13.51 -15.37
N SER A 264 -3.33 -13.72 -16.45
CA SER A 264 -3.22 -15.03 -17.11
C SER A 264 -2.64 -16.12 -16.22
N ASP A 265 -1.78 -15.76 -15.27
CA ASP A 265 -1.01 -16.72 -14.48
C ASP A 265 -1.38 -16.75 -13.00
N CYS A 266 -1.88 -15.65 -12.45
CA CYS A 266 -2.29 -15.55 -11.04
C CYS A 266 -3.21 -14.35 -10.77
N ALA A 267 -3.97 -14.44 -9.68
CA ALA A 267 -4.68 -13.28 -9.12
C ALA A 267 -3.72 -12.41 -8.31
N TYR A 268 -3.87 -11.09 -8.38
CA TYR A 268 -3.09 -10.14 -7.59
C TYR A 268 -3.92 -8.95 -7.12
N TYR A 269 -3.48 -8.32 -6.01
CA TYR A 269 -4.09 -7.08 -5.54
C TYR A 269 -3.52 -5.90 -6.33
N ASP A 270 -4.40 -5.15 -6.98
CA ASP A 270 -4.10 -3.85 -7.54
C ASP A 270 -4.29 -2.79 -6.45
N VAL A 271 -3.21 -2.12 -6.08
CA VAL A 271 -3.15 -1.10 -5.02
C VAL A 271 -2.81 0.28 -5.58
N ASP A 272 -2.89 0.45 -6.90
CA ASP A 272 -2.61 1.71 -7.59
C ASP A 272 -3.75 2.73 -7.44
N HIS A 273 -4.02 3.06 -6.17
CA HIS A 273 -5.09 3.96 -5.78
C HIS A 273 -4.59 4.97 -4.74
N PHE A 274 -5.50 5.86 -4.32
CA PHE A 274 -5.23 6.76 -3.19
C PHE A 274 -4.98 5.95 -1.91
N LYS A 275 -3.89 6.30 -1.21
CA LYS A 275 -3.45 5.59 -0.01
C LYS A 275 -2.89 6.53 1.05
N VAL A 276 -3.08 6.13 2.30
CA VAL A 276 -2.55 6.80 3.48
C VAL A 276 -1.85 5.76 4.33
N GLY A 277 -0.59 5.98 4.66
CA GLY A 277 0.19 5.14 5.56
C GLY A 277 0.56 5.89 6.83
N LEU A 278 0.39 5.25 7.98
CA LEU A 278 0.76 5.79 9.28
C LEU A 278 1.54 4.74 10.07
N GLY A 279 2.59 5.15 10.74
CA GLY A 279 3.41 4.26 11.50
C GLY A 279 4.65 4.92 12.09
N GLY A 280 5.72 4.18 12.15
CA GLY A 280 6.98 4.66 12.69
C GLY A 280 8.15 3.83 12.22
N TYR A 281 9.28 4.09 12.77
CA TYR A 281 10.53 3.38 12.49
C TYR A 281 11.42 3.34 13.72
N ALA A 282 12.26 2.34 13.75
CA ALA A 282 13.35 2.22 14.72
C ALA A 282 14.61 1.73 14.01
N GLY A 283 15.77 2.08 14.54
CA GLY A 283 17.03 1.69 13.93
C GLY A 283 18.26 2.13 14.69
N VAL A 284 19.38 2.08 13.99
CA VAL A 284 20.68 2.39 14.55
C VAL A 284 21.47 3.33 13.64
N ASN A 285 22.26 4.20 14.24
CA ASN A 285 23.22 5.03 13.53
C ASN A 285 24.38 4.18 13.00
N LEU A 286 24.67 4.29 11.71
CA LEU A 286 25.80 3.64 11.04
C LEU A 286 27.07 4.50 11.01
N GLY A 287 26.93 5.79 11.19
CA GLY A 287 28.03 6.73 11.19
C GLY A 287 27.65 8.12 10.78
N VAL A 288 28.56 9.03 11.00
CA VAL A 288 28.39 10.46 10.75
C VAL A 288 29.55 10.99 9.93
N MET A 289 29.28 11.95 9.07
CA MET A 289 30.32 12.59 8.27
C MET A 289 29.98 14.05 8.00
N GLN A 290 30.84 14.96 8.43
CA GLN A 290 30.78 16.34 8.04
C GLN A 290 31.51 16.59 6.72
N LYS A 291 30.87 17.28 5.80
CA LYS A 291 31.43 17.71 4.52
C LYS A 291 31.60 19.21 4.55
N LEU A 292 32.84 19.65 4.43
CA LEU A 292 33.21 21.08 4.31
C LEU A 292 33.61 21.38 2.87
N LYS A 293 33.24 22.56 2.39
CA LYS A 293 33.76 23.17 1.16
C LYS A 293 34.07 24.62 1.48
N TYR A 294 35.32 25.03 1.32
CA TYR A 294 35.81 26.33 1.69
C TYR A 294 36.88 26.82 0.73
N GLU A 295 37.09 28.13 0.71
CA GLU A 295 38.15 28.77 -0.04
C GLU A 295 39.36 28.98 0.86
N LYS A 296 40.53 28.47 0.44
CA LYS A 296 41.82 28.69 1.12
C LYS A 296 42.84 29.18 0.09
N ASN A 297 43.38 30.36 0.31
CA ASN A 297 44.37 30.98 -0.57
C ASN A 297 43.92 31.13 -2.05
N GLY A 298 42.63 31.38 -2.28
CA GLY A 298 42.05 31.47 -3.62
C GLY A 298 41.70 30.11 -4.26
N GLU A 299 41.91 28.99 -3.57
CA GLU A 299 41.63 27.66 -4.07
C GLU A 299 40.44 27.02 -3.33
N ASN A 300 39.53 26.41 -4.10
CA ASN A 300 38.40 25.66 -3.55
C ASN A 300 38.84 24.31 -2.96
N THR A 301 38.80 24.20 -1.66
CA THR A 301 39.19 23.02 -0.89
C THR A 301 37.96 22.26 -0.39
N LYS A 302 38.01 20.91 -0.40
CA LYS A 302 37.00 20.04 0.13
C LYS A 302 37.55 19.20 1.28
N GLY A 303 36.92 19.30 2.45
CA GLY A 303 37.23 18.49 3.64
C GLY A 303 36.11 17.48 3.92
N LYS A 304 36.48 16.35 4.45
CA LYS A 304 35.55 15.36 5.04
C LYS A 304 36.08 14.99 6.40
N ILE A 305 35.27 15.19 7.42
CA ILE A 305 35.58 14.87 8.80
C ILE A 305 34.64 13.76 9.20
N LYS A 306 35.16 12.67 9.74
CA LYS A 306 34.41 11.53 10.24
C LYS A 306 34.67 11.43 11.72
N GLU A 307 33.75 11.90 12.50
CA GLU A 307 33.70 11.87 13.94
C GLU A 307 32.31 11.44 14.36
N ASP A 308 32.09 11.14 15.61
CA ASP A 308 30.83 10.63 16.11
C ASP A 308 29.81 11.80 16.34
N TYR A 309 30.31 13.01 16.62
CA TYR A 309 29.51 14.21 16.86
C TYR A 309 28.43 13.99 17.92
N ASN A 310 28.68 13.16 18.92
CA ASN A 310 27.71 12.81 19.97
C ASN A 310 26.30 12.50 19.43
N ILE A 311 26.21 11.93 18.23
CA ILE A 311 24.94 11.52 17.64
C ILE A 311 24.36 10.33 18.38
N GLU A 312 23.04 10.37 18.64
CA GLU A 312 22.33 9.24 19.24
C GLU A 312 22.51 7.96 18.40
N LYS A 313 22.87 6.85 19.12
CA LYS A 313 23.12 5.56 18.45
C LYS A 313 21.83 4.87 18.04
N PHE A 314 20.76 5.05 18.82
CA PHE A 314 19.45 4.50 18.52
C PHE A 314 18.55 5.61 17.99
N ILE A 315 17.87 5.32 16.89
CA ILE A 315 16.90 6.22 16.29
C ILE A 315 15.54 5.56 16.30
N TYR A 316 14.51 6.32 16.68
CA TYR A 316 13.13 5.90 16.55
C TYR A 316 12.24 7.13 16.36
N GLY A 317 11.15 6.94 15.62
CA GLY A 317 10.29 8.06 15.30
C GLY A 317 8.97 7.66 14.68
N LEU A 318 8.17 8.67 14.42
CA LEU A 318 6.91 8.55 13.70
C LEU A 318 7.13 8.88 12.22
N SER A 319 6.38 8.19 11.38
CA SER A 319 6.38 8.50 9.95
C SER A 319 5.01 8.22 9.34
N GLY A 320 4.72 8.93 8.26
CA GLY A 320 3.48 8.75 7.54
C GLY A 320 3.62 9.25 6.11
N TYR A 321 2.73 8.76 5.27
CA TYR A 321 2.67 9.17 3.87
C TYR A 321 1.23 9.19 3.36
N ILE A 322 1.02 10.00 2.32
CA ILE A 322 -0.24 10.12 1.62
C ILE A 322 0.05 10.30 0.12
N GLY A 323 -0.71 9.63 -0.73
CA GLY A 323 -0.49 9.77 -2.17
C GLY A 323 -1.37 8.87 -3.01
N TYR A 324 -0.99 8.74 -4.27
CA TYR A 324 -1.68 7.95 -5.28
C TYR A 324 -0.67 7.08 -6.04
N GLY A 325 -0.99 5.80 -6.23
CA GLY A 325 -0.11 4.86 -6.89
C GLY A 325 1.26 4.79 -6.22
N ASP A 326 2.30 4.86 -7.00
CA ASP A 326 3.69 4.75 -6.54
C ASP A 326 4.22 6.03 -5.87
N TRP A 327 3.53 7.18 -6.06
CA TRP A 327 3.98 8.47 -5.57
C TRP A 327 3.29 8.88 -4.29
N THR A 328 4.06 9.11 -3.23
CA THR A 328 3.53 9.56 -1.94
C THR A 328 4.32 10.75 -1.38
N LEU A 329 3.63 11.70 -0.76
CA LEU A 329 4.21 12.68 0.12
C LEU A 329 4.55 11.99 1.43
N TYR A 330 5.79 12.08 1.87
CA TYR A 330 6.34 11.34 3.02
C TYR A 330 6.88 12.28 4.07
N ALA A 331 6.49 12.10 5.32
CA ALA A 331 6.94 12.88 6.47
C ALA A 331 7.49 11.96 7.56
N LYS A 332 8.54 12.41 8.24
CA LYS A 332 9.18 11.72 9.37
C LYS A 332 9.47 12.70 10.49
N TYR A 333 9.38 12.21 11.72
CA TYR A 333 9.76 12.93 12.93
C TYR A 333 10.47 12.00 13.91
N ASP A 334 11.72 12.28 14.25
CA ASP A 334 12.48 11.53 15.23
C ASP A 334 12.00 11.89 16.64
N LEU A 335 11.59 10.89 17.43
CA LEU A 335 11.17 11.05 18.83
C LEU A 335 12.35 11.14 19.77
N ASN A 336 13.49 10.54 19.44
CA ASN A 336 14.73 10.74 20.14
C ASN A 336 15.41 12.05 19.69
N THR A 337 16.28 12.55 20.53
CA THR A 337 17.14 13.70 20.19
C THR A 337 18.16 13.32 19.13
N LEU A 338 18.59 14.31 18.34
CA LEU A 338 19.63 14.11 17.35
C LEU A 338 21.01 13.93 17.98
N PHE A 339 21.32 14.76 18.96
CA PHE A 339 22.57 14.73 19.73
C PHE A 339 22.30 14.20 21.13
N LYS A 340 23.20 13.36 21.58
CA LYS A 340 23.21 12.85 22.94
C LYS A 340 23.71 13.94 23.89
N ASP A 341 23.14 14.05 25.07
CA ASP A 341 23.58 14.90 26.16
C ASP A 341 23.75 16.41 25.83
N ASN A 342 23.25 16.89 24.69
CA ASN A 342 23.25 18.31 24.38
C ASN A 342 22.28 19.09 25.29
N PRO A 343 22.65 20.28 25.78
CA PRO A 343 21.81 21.08 26.70
C PRO A 343 20.47 21.50 26.10
N VAL A 344 20.38 21.59 24.78
CA VAL A 344 19.16 21.95 24.05
C VAL A 344 18.78 20.79 23.16
N GLU A 345 17.58 20.27 23.38
CA GLU A 345 17.05 19.14 22.60
C GLU A 345 16.80 19.53 21.16
N GLN A 346 17.17 18.65 20.27
CA GLN A 346 16.99 18.82 18.84
C GLN A 346 16.41 17.55 18.23
N HIS A 347 15.26 17.68 17.53
CA HIS A 347 14.57 16.57 16.91
C HIS A 347 14.62 16.69 15.39
N ASN A 348 15.02 15.63 14.72
CA ASN A 348 15.11 15.64 13.27
C ASN A 348 13.71 15.49 12.64
N VAL A 349 13.43 16.28 11.61
CA VAL A 349 12.21 16.22 10.82
C VAL A 349 12.54 16.18 9.34
N SER A 350 11.84 15.35 8.60
CA SER A 350 12.00 15.23 7.15
C SER A 350 10.65 15.30 6.44
N LEU A 351 10.62 15.99 5.31
CA LEU A 351 9.45 16.07 4.44
C LEU A 351 9.89 15.95 2.98
N GLY A 352 9.26 15.06 2.23
CA GLY A 352 9.62 14.85 0.84
C GLY A 352 8.68 13.92 0.10
N VAL A 353 9.19 13.34 -0.96
CA VAL A 353 8.47 12.41 -1.83
C VAL A 353 9.09 11.02 -1.68
N ARG A 354 8.22 10.01 -1.62
CA ARG A 354 8.59 8.60 -1.69
C ARG A 354 7.99 7.99 -2.96
N LEU A 355 8.81 7.26 -3.68
CA LEU A 355 8.46 6.47 -4.85
C LEU A 355 8.61 4.98 -4.49
N THR A 356 7.55 4.21 -4.65
CA THR A 356 7.57 2.74 -4.59
C THR A 356 7.88 2.20 -5.99
N LEU A 357 8.68 1.14 -6.11
CA LEU A 357 9.23 0.60 -7.36
C LEU A 357 8.74 -0.81 -7.62
#